data_791cbbc39265d21ae08a92ba391f3f49
#
_entry.id   791cbbc39265d21ae08a92ba391f3f49
#
_cell.length_a   1.000
_cell.length_b   1.000
_cell.length_c   1.000
_cell.angle_alpha   90.00
_cell.angle_beta   90.00
_cell.angle_gamma   90.00
#
_symmetry.space_group_name_H-M   'P 1'
#
loop_
_entity.id
_entity.type
_entity.pdbx_description
1 polymer ?
#
loop_
_entity_poly.entity_id
_entity_poly.type
_entity_poly.pdbx_seq_one_letter_code
_entity_poly.pdbx_strand_id
1 'polypeptide(L)'
;NYPEQLSRGNGVASVLRFSVIDEDKWEYIADQKTEEFCEYILKNKPKIVLLVSPDNPTSKVLSQKFVQAVLDTVKKIDGYLIIDFAYKELVYEKIVPDYFSWAPNENFISLRTNSKWCRSLGRRIGWIEAPEFIIEAMEDIQSCTILSPDKLHQMAFGKFITTSIEDGSLDVYLE
;
A
#
# COMPACT_ATOMS: atom_id res chain seq x y z
N ASN A 1 -11.03 5.86 4.09
CA ASN A 1 -12.09 5.47 3.11
C ASN A 1 -12.15 3.96 2.83
N TYR A 2 -11.08 3.17 3.13
CA TYR A 2 -11.04 1.74 2.85
C TYR A 2 -12.20 0.92 3.43
N PRO A 3 -12.61 1.10 4.71
CA PRO A 3 -13.70 0.30 5.26
C PRO A 3 -15.02 0.45 4.48
N GLU A 4 -15.31 1.66 4.01
CA GLU A 4 -16.52 1.93 3.23
C GLU A 4 -16.42 1.37 1.81
N GLN A 5 -15.24 1.45 1.19
CA GLN A 5 -15.00 0.87 -0.13
C GLN A 5 -15.12 -0.66 -0.09
N LEU A 6 -14.51 -1.29 0.92
CA LEU A 6 -14.57 -2.74 1.11
C LEU A 6 -15.98 -3.22 1.43
N SER A 7 -16.74 -2.50 2.26
CA SER A 7 -18.12 -2.86 2.62
C SER A 7 -19.10 -2.78 1.44
N ARG A 8 -18.77 -2.00 0.41
CA ARG A 8 -19.58 -1.88 -0.82
C ARG A 8 -19.14 -2.83 -1.92
N GLY A 9 -17.99 -3.49 -1.75
CA GLY A 9 -17.49 -4.48 -2.71
C GLY A 9 -18.30 -5.78 -2.64
N ASN A 10 -18.70 -6.30 -3.79
CA ASN A 10 -19.32 -7.61 -3.88
C ASN A 10 -18.32 -8.69 -3.46
N GLY A 11 -18.70 -9.53 -2.49
CA GLY A 11 -17.89 -10.66 -2.03
C GLY A 11 -17.08 -10.42 -0.75
N VAL A 12 -17.04 -9.20 -0.19
CA VAL A 12 -16.43 -8.96 1.12
C VAL A 12 -17.42 -9.32 2.22
N ALA A 13 -17.13 -10.39 2.96
CA ALA A 13 -18.02 -10.89 4.01
C ALA A 13 -17.97 -10.04 5.29
N SER A 14 -16.80 -9.54 5.68
CA SER A 14 -16.60 -8.70 6.86
C SER A 14 -15.34 -7.88 6.78
N VAL A 15 -15.35 -6.72 7.44
CA VAL A 15 -14.16 -5.86 7.62
C VAL A 15 -13.85 -5.79 9.11
N LEU A 16 -12.71 -6.34 9.49
CA LEU A 16 -12.19 -6.28 10.85
C LEU A 16 -11.28 -5.06 11.00
N ARG A 17 -11.32 -4.41 12.15
CA ARG A 17 -10.48 -3.24 12.45
C ARG A 17 -9.63 -3.53 13.67
N PHE A 18 -8.39 -3.07 13.64
CA PHE A 18 -7.47 -3.12 14.76
C PHE A 18 -6.84 -1.74 14.94
N SER A 19 -6.95 -1.18 16.15
CA SER A 19 -6.40 0.16 16.44
C SER A 19 -4.95 0.06 16.88
N VAL A 20 -4.10 0.85 16.25
CA VAL A 20 -2.69 1.06 16.61
C VAL A 20 -2.44 2.44 17.19
N ILE A 21 -3.50 3.09 17.68
CA ILE A 21 -3.47 4.40 18.32
C ILE A 21 -3.85 4.23 19.79
N ASP A 22 -3.08 4.81 20.69
CA ASP A 22 -3.46 5.04 22.08
C ASP A 22 -4.35 6.29 22.10
N GLU A 23 -5.65 6.10 22.31
CA GLU A 23 -6.64 7.20 22.24
C GLU A 23 -6.55 8.16 23.44
N ASP A 24 -5.99 7.71 24.58
CA ASP A 24 -5.80 8.55 25.76
C ASP A 24 -4.62 9.51 25.58
N LYS A 25 -3.55 9.04 24.96
CA LYS A 25 -2.33 9.82 24.74
C LYS A 25 -2.21 10.38 23.32
N TRP A 26 -3.06 9.93 22.41
CA TRP A 26 -2.95 10.23 20.96
C TRP A 26 -1.60 9.83 20.36
N GLU A 27 -1.04 8.72 20.85
CA GLU A 27 0.22 8.17 20.38
C GLU A 27 0.02 7.00 19.42
N TYR A 28 0.89 6.91 18.43
CA TYR A 28 0.92 5.78 17.52
C TYR A 28 1.77 4.66 18.12
N ILE A 29 1.15 3.53 18.43
CA ILE A 29 1.73 2.43 19.21
C ILE A 29 1.77 1.09 18.44
N ALA A 30 1.94 1.12 17.11
CA ALA A 30 1.97 -0.10 16.29
C ALA A 30 3.04 -1.09 16.76
N ASP A 31 4.25 -0.60 17.08
CA ASP A 31 5.35 -1.46 17.53
C ASP A 31 5.05 -2.15 18.85
N GLN A 32 4.43 -1.44 19.79
CA GLN A 32 4.03 -1.98 21.08
C GLN A 32 2.92 -3.03 20.96
N LYS A 33 2.09 -2.92 19.92
CA LYS A 33 0.97 -3.83 19.64
C LYS A 33 1.29 -4.92 18.62
N THR A 34 2.55 -5.10 18.25
CA THR A 34 2.94 -6.07 17.21
C THR A 34 2.46 -7.49 17.54
N GLU A 35 2.71 -7.97 18.76
CA GLU A 35 2.33 -9.31 19.20
C GLU A 35 0.79 -9.46 19.24
N GLU A 36 0.09 -8.50 19.85
CA GLU A 36 -1.37 -8.47 19.94
C GLU A 36 -2.01 -8.49 18.54
N PHE A 37 -1.46 -7.74 17.60
CA PHE A 37 -1.96 -7.69 16.23
C PHE A 37 -1.70 -9.02 15.49
N CYS A 38 -0.55 -9.62 15.66
CA CYS A 38 -0.25 -10.94 15.08
C CYS A 38 -1.19 -12.03 15.64
N GLU A 39 -1.45 -12.03 16.95
CA GLU A 39 -2.43 -12.94 17.57
C GLU A 39 -3.85 -12.69 17.03
N TYR A 40 -4.23 -11.43 16.84
CA TYR A 40 -5.52 -11.07 16.26
C TYR A 40 -5.66 -11.60 14.82
N ILE A 41 -4.60 -11.51 14.01
CA ILE A 41 -4.56 -12.09 12.65
C ILE A 41 -4.72 -13.62 12.71
N LEU A 42 -3.95 -14.30 13.57
CA LEU A 42 -4.01 -15.76 13.70
C LEU A 42 -5.38 -16.25 14.16
N LYS A 43 -6.01 -15.52 15.07
CA LYS A 43 -7.36 -15.84 15.60
C LYS A 43 -8.46 -15.69 14.55
N ASN A 44 -8.43 -14.57 13.81
CA ASN A 44 -9.51 -14.21 12.88
C ASN A 44 -9.28 -14.72 11.46
N LYS A 45 -8.04 -15.09 11.12
CA LYS A 45 -7.62 -15.61 9.80
C LYS A 45 -8.17 -14.79 8.62
N PRO A 46 -7.95 -13.47 8.59
CA PRO A 46 -8.37 -12.65 7.46
C PRO A 46 -7.65 -13.09 6.19
N LYS A 47 -8.34 -13.06 5.04
CA LYS A 47 -7.67 -13.32 3.74
C LYS A 47 -6.77 -12.18 3.31
N ILE A 48 -7.08 -10.96 3.74
CA ILE A 48 -6.31 -9.76 3.42
C ILE A 48 -6.06 -8.97 4.71
N VAL A 49 -4.82 -8.59 4.92
CA VAL A 49 -4.42 -7.56 5.89
C VAL A 49 -3.98 -6.34 5.10
N LEU A 50 -4.63 -5.20 5.33
CA LEU A 50 -4.30 -3.93 4.68
C LEU A 50 -3.61 -3.01 5.66
N LEU A 51 -2.42 -2.54 5.29
CA LEU A 51 -1.67 -1.51 5.99
C LEU A 51 -1.51 -0.28 5.10
N VAL A 52 -1.26 0.87 5.72
CA VAL A 52 -0.93 2.12 5.03
C VAL A 52 0.38 2.64 5.62
N SER A 53 1.38 2.88 4.77
CA SER A 53 2.67 3.40 5.24
C SER A 53 3.38 4.20 4.14
N PRO A 54 3.65 5.48 4.37
CA PRO A 54 3.24 6.31 5.52
C PRO A 54 1.73 6.40 5.69
N ASP A 55 1.28 6.43 6.94
CA ASP A 55 -0.15 6.46 7.28
C ASP A 55 -0.77 7.85 7.07
N ASN A 56 -2.02 7.87 6.67
CA ASN A 56 -2.84 9.07 6.61
C ASN A 56 -4.04 8.93 7.58
N PRO A 57 -4.16 9.76 8.63
CA PRO A 57 -3.59 11.13 8.73
C PRO A 57 -2.33 11.27 9.60
N THR A 58 -1.80 10.22 10.21
CA THR A 58 -0.77 10.34 11.24
C THR A 58 0.62 10.64 10.70
N SER A 59 0.86 10.49 9.40
CA SER A 59 2.17 10.57 8.73
C SER A 59 3.22 9.58 9.27
N LYS A 60 2.80 8.60 10.06
CA LYS A 60 3.72 7.63 10.64
C LYS A 60 4.12 6.56 9.64
N VAL A 61 5.41 6.27 9.61
CA VAL A 61 5.99 5.14 8.90
C VAL A 61 5.99 3.93 9.83
N LEU A 62 5.44 2.81 9.38
CA LEU A 62 5.48 1.57 10.14
C LEU A 62 6.93 1.07 10.24
N SER A 63 7.31 0.49 11.38
CA SER A 63 8.65 -0.06 11.52
C SER A 63 8.85 -1.31 10.67
N GLN A 64 10.09 -1.55 10.25
CA GLN A 64 10.48 -2.77 9.55
C GLN A 64 10.09 -4.01 10.36
N LYS A 65 10.32 -3.99 11.68
CA LYS A 65 10.00 -5.10 12.58
C LYS A 65 8.50 -5.42 12.59
N PHE A 66 7.65 -4.40 12.67
CA PHE A 66 6.20 -4.56 12.66
C PHE A 66 5.72 -5.20 11.34
N VAL A 67 6.13 -4.62 10.22
CA VAL A 67 5.69 -5.09 8.89
C VAL A 67 6.18 -6.51 8.61
N GLN A 68 7.43 -6.83 8.99
CA GLN A 68 7.96 -8.18 8.85
C GLN A 68 7.17 -9.20 9.68
N ALA A 69 6.87 -8.88 10.93
CA ALA A 69 6.09 -9.76 11.80
C ALA A 69 4.68 -10.01 11.25
N VAL A 70 4.05 -8.97 10.70
CA VAL A 70 2.74 -9.08 10.05
C VAL A 70 2.82 -9.96 8.81
N LEU A 71 3.81 -9.77 7.93
CA LEU A 71 3.99 -10.60 6.75
C LEU A 71 4.20 -12.08 7.11
N ASP A 72 5.06 -12.35 8.09
CA ASP A 72 5.34 -13.73 8.54
C ASP A 72 4.10 -14.38 9.17
N THR A 73 3.25 -13.59 9.78
CA THR A 73 1.98 -14.07 10.36
C THR A 73 0.94 -14.34 9.27
N VAL A 74 0.84 -13.47 8.29
CA VAL A 74 -0.07 -13.62 7.14
C VAL A 74 0.27 -14.87 6.32
N LYS A 75 1.55 -15.17 6.13
CA LYS A 75 2.01 -16.42 5.49
C LYS A 75 1.49 -17.68 6.19
N LYS A 76 1.44 -17.68 7.53
CA LYS A 76 0.97 -18.85 8.30
C LYS A 76 -0.51 -19.16 8.10
N ILE A 77 -1.30 -18.22 7.63
CA ILE A 77 -2.75 -18.36 7.41
C ILE A 77 -3.12 -18.37 5.93
N ASP A 78 -2.14 -18.44 5.02
CA ASP A 78 -2.35 -18.37 3.58
C ASP A 78 -3.17 -17.13 3.17
N GLY A 79 -2.77 -15.98 3.70
CA GLY A 79 -3.38 -14.69 3.44
C GLY A 79 -2.47 -13.76 2.65
N TYR A 80 -2.95 -12.54 2.42
CA TYR A 80 -2.23 -11.49 1.69
C TYR A 80 -2.02 -10.26 2.58
N LEU A 81 -0.79 -9.77 2.60
CA LEU A 81 -0.46 -8.44 3.12
C LEU A 81 -0.49 -7.45 1.96
N ILE A 82 -1.36 -6.47 2.03
CA ILE A 82 -1.40 -5.34 1.09
C ILE A 82 -0.88 -4.11 1.82
N ILE A 83 0.09 -3.41 1.23
CA ILE A 83 0.53 -2.11 1.76
C ILE A 83 0.24 -1.00 0.75
N ASP A 84 -0.48 0.02 1.21
CA ASP A 84 -0.69 1.26 0.46
C ASP A 84 0.49 2.21 0.68
N PHE A 85 1.22 2.44 -0.39
CA PHE A 85 2.39 3.31 -0.45
C PHE A 85 2.11 4.68 -1.09
N ALA A 86 0.88 5.19 -1.00
CA ALA A 86 0.53 6.45 -1.65
C ALA A 86 1.41 7.65 -1.26
N TYR A 87 2.08 7.58 -0.11
CA TYR A 87 2.94 8.65 0.43
C TYR A 87 4.42 8.25 0.57
N LYS A 88 4.82 7.12 0.01
CA LYS A 88 6.18 6.57 0.17
C LYS A 88 7.27 7.56 -0.25
N GLU A 89 7.09 8.23 -1.38
CA GLU A 89 8.05 9.17 -1.94
C GLU A 89 8.09 10.52 -1.18
N LEU A 90 7.24 10.70 -0.18
CA LEU A 90 7.20 11.88 0.70
C LEU A 90 7.80 11.60 2.09
N VAL A 91 8.63 10.58 2.22
CA VAL A 91 9.40 10.29 3.43
C VAL A 91 10.75 10.96 3.33
N TYR A 92 11.00 11.91 4.21
CA TYR A 92 12.24 12.71 4.26
C TYR A 92 13.25 12.19 5.29
N GLU A 93 13.01 11.03 5.87
CA GLU A 93 13.93 10.39 6.80
C GLU A 93 15.13 9.80 6.07
N LYS A 94 16.33 9.89 6.68
CA LYS A 94 17.57 9.35 6.09
C LYS A 94 17.58 7.82 6.00
N ILE A 95 16.82 7.16 6.87
CA ILE A 95 16.71 5.70 6.92
C ILE A 95 15.27 5.35 6.65
N VAL A 96 15.03 4.71 5.52
CA VAL A 96 13.73 4.19 5.14
C VAL A 96 13.68 2.68 5.39
N PRO A 97 12.52 2.12 5.76
CA PRO A 97 12.39 0.68 5.94
C PRO A 97 12.61 -0.11 4.65
N ASP A 98 13.21 -1.30 4.74
CA ASP A 98 13.50 -2.17 3.60
C ASP A 98 12.24 -2.59 2.84
N TYR A 99 11.10 -2.75 3.55
CA TYR A 99 9.83 -3.13 2.90
C TYR A 99 9.34 -2.13 1.86
N PHE A 100 9.85 -0.89 1.85
CA PHE A 100 9.56 0.06 0.78
C PHE A 100 10.07 -0.41 -0.59
N SER A 101 11.08 -1.28 -0.60
CA SER A 101 11.72 -1.83 -1.80
C SER A 101 11.40 -3.31 -2.02
N TRP A 102 10.53 -3.91 -1.20
CA TRP A 102 10.18 -5.31 -1.40
C TRP A 102 9.49 -5.53 -2.74
N ALA A 103 9.96 -6.54 -3.46
CA ALA A 103 9.26 -7.06 -4.62
C ALA A 103 7.98 -7.80 -4.21
N PRO A 104 6.93 -7.80 -5.03
CA PRO A 104 5.75 -8.60 -4.77
C PRO A 104 6.10 -10.09 -4.70
N ASN A 105 5.40 -10.81 -3.84
CA ASN A 105 5.52 -12.26 -3.70
C ASN A 105 4.15 -12.86 -3.40
N GLU A 106 4.08 -14.17 -3.24
CA GLU A 106 2.83 -14.91 -3.04
C GLU A 106 1.92 -14.37 -1.93
N ASN A 107 2.48 -13.64 -0.94
CA ASN A 107 1.72 -13.10 0.19
C ASN A 107 1.83 -11.58 0.34
N PHE A 108 2.55 -10.89 -0.57
CA PHE A 108 2.78 -9.46 -0.46
C PHE A 108 2.41 -8.72 -1.75
N ILE A 109 1.63 -7.66 -1.58
CA ILE A 109 1.10 -6.81 -2.66
C ILE A 109 1.36 -5.36 -2.28
N SER A 110 1.82 -4.55 -3.21
CA SER A 110 1.94 -3.10 -3.01
C SER A 110 0.96 -2.32 -3.88
N LEU A 111 0.38 -1.28 -3.30
CA LEU A 111 -0.44 -0.29 -4.01
C LEU A 111 0.34 1.01 -4.10
N ARG A 112 0.40 1.58 -5.28
CA ARG A 112 1.14 2.82 -5.54
C ARG A 112 0.31 3.81 -6.35
N THR A 113 0.68 5.08 -6.27
CA THR A 113 0.07 6.14 -7.07
C THR A 113 1.04 7.30 -7.27
N ASN A 114 0.89 8.03 -8.37
CA ASN A 114 1.59 9.28 -8.60
C ASN A 114 0.84 10.52 -8.07
N SER A 115 -0.33 10.31 -7.44
CA SER A 115 -1.23 11.40 -7.05
C SER A 115 -0.63 12.38 -6.05
N LYS A 116 0.31 11.95 -5.20
CA LYS A 116 0.85 12.75 -4.09
C LYS A 116 2.19 13.39 -4.43
N TRP A 117 3.15 12.59 -4.81
CA TRP A 117 4.51 13.05 -5.05
C TRP A 117 4.71 13.72 -6.44
N CYS A 118 3.88 13.38 -7.44
CA CYS A 118 3.99 13.90 -8.81
C CYS A 118 2.90 14.93 -9.16
N ARG A 119 2.28 15.58 -8.16
CA ARG A 119 1.22 16.60 -8.33
C ARG A 119 0.09 16.18 -9.27
N SER A 120 -0.17 14.89 -9.39
CA SER A 120 -1.11 14.28 -10.34
C SER A 120 -2.47 13.92 -9.72
N LEU A 121 -2.88 14.61 -8.66
CA LEU A 121 -4.05 14.28 -7.85
C LEU A 121 -5.34 14.10 -8.67
N GLY A 122 -5.59 14.95 -9.64
CA GLY A 122 -6.80 14.91 -10.47
C GLY A 122 -6.78 13.86 -11.59
N ARG A 123 -5.66 13.25 -11.89
CA ARG A 123 -5.51 12.33 -13.03
C ARG A 123 -5.88 10.89 -12.73
N ARG A 124 -6.01 10.55 -11.45
CA ARG A 124 -6.55 9.26 -10.99
C ARG A 124 -5.82 8.04 -11.54
N ILE A 125 -4.47 8.04 -11.47
CA ILE A 125 -3.64 6.89 -11.82
C ILE A 125 -2.99 6.32 -10.57
N GLY A 126 -3.09 5.01 -10.44
CA GLY A 126 -2.35 4.18 -9.51
C GLY A 126 -2.01 2.87 -10.18
N TRP A 127 -1.13 2.10 -9.56
CA TRP A 127 -0.79 0.76 -10.02
C TRP A 127 -0.62 -0.18 -8.84
N ILE A 128 -0.70 -1.45 -9.15
CA ILE A 128 -0.50 -2.53 -8.19
C ILE A 128 0.74 -3.33 -8.61
N GLU A 129 1.52 -3.73 -7.65
CA GLU A 129 2.60 -4.70 -7.81
C GLU A 129 2.19 -5.96 -7.04
N ALA A 130 1.93 -7.03 -7.76
CA ALA A 130 1.38 -8.27 -7.22
C ALA A 130 1.90 -9.48 -8.01
N PRO A 131 1.74 -10.71 -7.50
CA PRO A 131 1.98 -11.93 -8.27
C PRO A 131 1.17 -11.97 -9.56
N GLU A 132 1.73 -12.62 -10.59
CA GLU A 132 1.17 -12.69 -11.94
C GLU A 132 -0.30 -13.13 -11.95
N PHE A 133 -0.64 -14.21 -11.25
CA PHE A 133 -2.00 -14.73 -11.20
C PHE A 133 -3.04 -13.73 -10.62
N ILE A 134 -2.59 -12.81 -9.74
CA ILE A 134 -3.45 -11.72 -9.22
C ILE A 134 -3.61 -10.64 -10.27
N ILE A 135 -2.53 -10.29 -10.98
CA ILE A 135 -2.58 -9.31 -12.06
C ILE A 135 -3.52 -9.78 -13.16
N GLU A 136 -3.39 -11.03 -13.61
CA GLU A 136 -4.28 -11.62 -14.61
C GLU A 136 -5.76 -11.55 -14.21
N ALA A 137 -6.08 -11.95 -12.97
CA ALA A 137 -7.45 -11.86 -12.47
C ALA A 137 -7.97 -10.40 -12.38
N MET A 138 -7.10 -9.45 -12.08
CA MET A 138 -7.45 -8.02 -12.04
C MET A 138 -7.64 -7.45 -13.44
N GLU A 139 -6.84 -7.86 -14.43
CA GLU A 139 -6.99 -7.47 -15.83
C GLU A 139 -8.31 -7.94 -16.41
N ASP A 140 -8.73 -9.17 -16.09
CA ASP A 140 -10.05 -9.69 -16.49
C ASP A 140 -11.19 -8.82 -15.94
N ILE A 141 -11.14 -8.46 -14.65
CA ILE A 141 -12.13 -7.57 -14.03
C ILE A 141 -12.08 -6.17 -14.64
N GLN A 142 -10.87 -5.63 -14.85
CA GLN A 142 -10.67 -4.31 -15.42
C GLN A 142 -11.23 -4.22 -16.84
N SER A 143 -11.04 -5.26 -17.66
CA SER A 143 -11.54 -5.32 -19.03
C SER A 143 -13.07 -5.20 -19.11
N CYS A 144 -13.77 -5.67 -18.05
CA CYS A 144 -15.23 -5.61 -17.95
C CYS A 144 -15.77 -4.36 -17.24
N THR A 145 -14.89 -3.54 -16.64
CA THR A 145 -15.31 -2.38 -15.84
C THR A 145 -14.87 -1.06 -16.43
N ILE A 146 -13.60 -0.72 -16.31
CA ILE A 146 -13.05 0.60 -16.71
C ILE A 146 -12.22 0.55 -17.99
N LEU A 147 -12.00 -0.63 -18.55
CA LEU A 147 -11.14 -0.90 -19.71
C LEU A 147 -9.69 -0.50 -19.48
N SER A 148 -9.38 0.78 -19.52
CA SER A 148 -8.03 1.30 -19.26
C SER A 148 -8.08 2.69 -18.63
N PRO A 149 -7.08 3.06 -17.80
CA PRO A 149 -6.89 4.45 -17.36
C PRO A 149 -6.54 5.38 -18.54
N ASP A 150 -6.59 6.69 -18.29
CA ASP A 150 -6.24 7.73 -19.27
C ASP A 150 -4.85 7.48 -19.89
N LYS A 151 -4.86 7.05 -21.15
CA LYS A 151 -3.63 6.72 -21.90
C LYS A 151 -2.71 7.93 -22.10
N LEU A 152 -3.28 9.11 -22.32
CA LEU A 152 -2.49 10.33 -22.53
C LEU A 152 -1.70 10.66 -21.26
N HIS A 153 -2.33 10.56 -20.09
CA HIS A 153 -1.64 10.79 -18.84
C HIS A 153 -0.59 9.72 -18.54
N GLN A 154 -0.86 8.43 -18.84
CA GLN A 154 0.15 7.38 -18.70
C GLN A 154 1.39 7.68 -19.55
N MET A 155 1.21 8.09 -20.81
CA MET A 155 2.31 8.47 -21.70
C MET A 155 3.07 9.69 -21.18
N ALA A 156 2.36 10.72 -20.72
CA ALA A 156 2.97 11.92 -20.15
C ALA A 156 3.76 11.61 -18.88
N PHE A 157 3.20 10.78 -18.00
CA PHE A 157 3.87 10.34 -16.78
C PHE A 157 5.11 9.49 -17.09
N GLY A 158 5.00 8.52 -18.00
CA GLY A 158 6.15 7.73 -18.45
C GLY A 158 7.25 8.60 -19.02
N LYS A 159 6.91 9.57 -19.89
CA LYS A 159 7.89 10.51 -20.45
C LYS A 159 8.55 11.38 -19.38
N PHE A 160 7.76 11.89 -18.42
CA PHE A 160 8.32 12.66 -17.29
C PHE A 160 9.33 11.83 -16.50
N ILE A 161 8.97 10.62 -16.07
CA ILE A 161 9.88 9.75 -15.31
C ILE A 161 11.15 9.43 -16.09
N THR A 162 11.02 8.97 -17.34
CA THR A 162 12.17 8.61 -18.16
C THR A 162 13.13 9.80 -18.32
N THR A 163 12.60 10.97 -18.70
CA THR A 163 13.43 12.17 -18.88
C THR A 163 14.09 12.61 -17.57
N SER A 164 13.35 12.59 -16.47
CA SER A 164 13.87 13.03 -15.17
C SER A 164 14.93 12.09 -14.58
N ILE A 165 14.88 10.80 -14.93
CA ILE A 165 15.97 9.85 -14.61
C ILE A 165 17.18 10.12 -15.48
N GLU A 166 16.99 10.29 -16.80
CA GLU A 166 18.06 10.50 -17.77
C GLU A 166 18.88 11.78 -17.50
N ASP A 167 18.22 12.86 -17.09
CA ASP A 167 18.84 14.15 -16.81
C ASP A 167 19.18 14.40 -15.33
N GLY A 168 18.84 13.46 -14.43
CA GLY A 168 19.11 13.54 -13.01
C GLY A 168 18.21 14.53 -12.25
N SER A 169 17.15 15.04 -12.88
CA SER A 169 16.26 16.03 -12.24
C SER A 169 15.23 15.41 -11.29
N LEU A 170 15.07 14.07 -11.31
CA LEU A 170 14.09 13.40 -10.46
C LEU A 170 14.40 13.59 -8.97
N ASP A 171 15.66 13.46 -8.57
CA ASP A 171 16.07 13.61 -7.18
C ASP A 171 15.82 15.04 -6.70
N VAL A 172 16.17 16.04 -7.52
CA VAL A 172 15.90 17.45 -7.23
C VAL A 172 14.39 17.74 -7.13
N TYR A 173 13.59 17.05 -7.93
CA TYR A 173 12.14 17.20 -7.89
C TYR A 173 11.53 16.62 -6.61
N LEU A 174 12.14 15.56 -6.06
CA LEU A 174 11.66 14.89 -4.84
C LEU A 174 12.15 15.59 -3.56
N GLU A 175 13.21 16.38 -3.58
CA GLU A 175 13.67 17.24 -2.49
C GLU A 175 12.75 18.46 -2.27
#